data_33a845abca112790b7427b25c9d25b49
#
_entry.id   33a845abca112790b7427b25c9d25b49
#
_cell.length_a   1.000
_cell.length_b   1.000
_cell.length_c   1.000
_cell.angle_alpha   90.00
_cell.angle_beta   90.00
_cell.angle_gamma   90.00
#
_symmetry.space_group_name_H-M   'P 1'
#
loop_
_entity.id
_entity.type
_entity.pdbx_description
1 polymer ?
#
loop_
_entity_poly.entity_id
_entity_poly.type
_entity_poly.pdbx_seq_one_letter_code
_entity_poly.pdbx_strand_id
1 'polypeptide(L)'
;LAGGRHTAEDAYALSKFARGVLGTDDIDFRARPHSAEEAAFLASRVAGVGLGVTYADLESAAHVVLVAFEPEDESPIVQLRLRKAVRRGRTHVTAVTSHTTEGLYKLKASIVEAQPGAEVAALVHADIEENTVVLVGERAASVPGLLSALVELTDEVGAKLAWVPRRAGDRAAVDAGLLPGVLPGGRLVTDEGARNYVA
;
A
#
# COMPACT_ATOMS: atom_id res chain seq x y z
N LEU A 1 -18.88 -3.29 8.12
CA LEU A 1 -17.99 -2.75 7.08
C LEU A 1 -18.01 -1.23 7.13
N ALA A 2 -16.88 -0.68 7.40
CA ALA A 2 -16.67 0.75 7.37
C ALA A 2 -15.87 1.08 6.11
N GLY A 3 -16.51 1.45 5.02
CA GLY A 3 -15.81 1.72 3.75
C GLY A 3 -14.91 2.95 3.83
N GLY A 4 -13.71 2.99 3.24
CA GLY A 4 -12.66 4.01 3.33
C GLY A 4 -13.04 5.47 3.02
N ARG A 5 -14.25 5.89 3.40
CA ARG A 5 -14.77 7.26 3.24
C ARG A 5 -15.02 7.97 4.57
N HIS A 6 -14.53 7.39 5.67
CA HIS A 6 -14.63 8.02 6.98
C HIS A 6 -13.44 8.91 7.28
N THR A 7 -13.59 9.74 8.30
CA THR A 7 -12.45 10.41 8.93
C THR A 7 -11.67 9.42 9.81
N ALA A 8 -10.47 9.79 10.21
CA ALA A 8 -9.66 8.97 11.14
C ALA A 8 -10.37 8.81 12.51
N GLU A 9 -11.07 9.86 12.95
CA GLU A 9 -11.84 9.88 14.19
C GLU A 9 -13.02 8.90 14.15
N ASP A 10 -13.76 8.87 13.04
CA ASP A 10 -14.86 7.92 12.85
C ASP A 10 -14.34 6.47 12.83
N ALA A 11 -13.24 6.23 12.13
CA ALA A 11 -12.59 4.93 12.08
C ALA A 11 -12.15 4.46 13.47
N TYR A 12 -11.55 5.34 14.26
CA TYR A 12 -11.14 5.07 15.63
C TYR A 12 -12.35 4.78 16.53
N ALA A 13 -13.39 5.61 16.45
CA ALA A 13 -14.62 5.43 17.23
C ALA A 13 -15.30 4.08 16.92
N LEU A 14 -15.36 3.71 15.62
CA LEU A 14 -15.91 2.41 15.20
C LEU A 14 -15.06 1.24 15.70
N SER A 15 -13.75 1.35 15.67
CA SER A 15 -12.83 0.34 16.20
C SER A 15 -13.04 0.12 17.71
N LYS A 16 -13.15 1.21 18.49
CA LYS A 16 -13.45 1.15 19.94
C LYS A 16 -14.85 0.59 20.22
N PHE A 17 -15.86 1.04 19.48
CA PHE A 17 -17.23 0.56 19.64
C PHE A 17 -17.34 -0.95 19.39
N ALA A 18 -16.76 -1.44 18.31
CA ALA A 18 -16.81 -2.87 17.99
C ALA A 18 -16.16 -3.72 19.09
N ARG A 19 -14.97 -3.35 19.53
CA ARG A 19 -14.23 -4.16 20.53
C ARG A 19 -14.67 -3.93 21.96
N GLY A 20 -14.95 -2.68 22.34
CA GLY A 20 -15.29 -2.34 23.72
C GLY A 20 -16.78 -2.53 24.06
N VAL A 21 -17.68 -2.32 23.10
CA VAL A 21 -19.13 -2.39 23.33
C VAL A 21 -19.73 -3.69 22.78
N LEU A 22 -19.40 -4.05 21.52
CA LEU A 22 -19.93 -5.26 20.90
C LEU A 22 -19.12 -6.50 21.22
N GLY A 23 -17.89 -6.37 21.73
CA GLY A 23 -17.02 -7.48 22.10
C GLY A 23 -16.55 -8.31 20.89
N THR A 24 -16.47 -7.71 19.70
CA THR A 24 -16.08 -8.41 18.47
C THR A 24 -14.84 -7.79 17.84
N ASP A 25 -14.02 -8.65 17.23
CA ASP A 25 -12.91 -8.25 16.33
C ASP A 25 -13.25 -8.45 14.84
N ASP A 26 -14.49 -8.80 14.54
CA ASP A 26 -15.01 -8.95 13.17
C ASP A 26 -15.30 -7.58 12.54
N ILE A 27 -14.26 -6.77 12.39
CA ILE A 27 -14.32 -5.44 11.81
C ILE A 27 -13.36 -5.35 10.64
N ASP A 28 -13.76 -4.65 9.59
CA ASP A 28 -12.93 -4.46 8.40
C ASP A 28 -13.33 -3.17 7.68
N PHE A 29 -12.34 -2.43 7.18
CA PHE A 29 -12.56 -1.26 6.35
C PHE A 29 -12.62 -1.62 4.86
N ARG A 30 -12.07 -2.76 4.47
CA ARG A 30 -11.99 -3.20 3.08
C ARG A 30 -13.36 -3.60 2.57
N ALA A 31 -13.77 -3.01 1.46
CA ALA A 31 -15.01 -3.40 0.79
C ALA A 31 -14.92 -4.83 0.21
N ARG A 32 -13.71 -5.26 -0.14
CA ARG A 32 -13.40 -6.57 -0.70
C ARG A 32 -12.06 -7.06 -0.14
N PRO A 33 -12.04 -7.72 1.02
CA PRO A 33 -10.85 -8.38 1.50
C PRO A 33 -10.48 -9.51 0.54
N HIS A 34 -9.21 -9.58 0.14
CA HIS A 34 -8.76 -10.57 -0.85
C HIS A 34 -8.15 -11.80 -0.18
N SER A 35 -7.26 -11.64 0.79
CA SER A 35 -6.51 -12.74 1.36
C SER A 35 -6.02 -12.47 2.78
N ALA A 36 -5.57 -13.54 3.46
CA ALA A 36 -4.83 -13.43 4.72
C ALA A 36 -3.48 -12.73 4.53
N GLU A 37 -2.84 -12.91 3.37
CA GLU A 37 -1.62 -12.21 2.99
C GLU A 37 -1.81 -10.69 2.99
N GLU A 38 -2.89 -10.20 2.38
CA GLU A 38 -3.21 -8.77 2.41
C GLU A 38 -3.39 -8.27 3.85
N ALA A 39 -4.12 -9.01 4.69
CA ALA A 39 -4.32 -8.64 6.08
C ALA A 39 -2.99 -8.58 6.85
N ALA A 40 -2.13 -9.56 6.66
CA ALA A 40 -0.79 -9.61 7.27
C ALA A 40 0.11 -8.46 6.78
N PHE A 41 0.09 -8.16 5.48
CA PHE A 41 0.81 -7.03 4.90
C PHE A 41 0.35 -5.71 5.50
N LEU A 42 -0.96 -5.45 5.52
CA LEU A 42 -1.50 -4.22 6.09
C LEU A 42 -1.19 -4.08 7.57
N ALA A 43 -1.26 -5.17 8.34
CA ALA A 43 -0.97 -5.17 9.76
C ALA A 43 0.51 -4.89 10.07
N SER A 44 1.44 -5.45 9.27
CA SER A 44 2.88 -5.40 9.55
C SER A 44 3.61 -4.26 8.84
N ARG A 45 3.11 -3.80 7.68
CA ARG A 45 3.82 -2.83 6.82
C ARG A 45 3.11 -1.49 6.67
N VAL A 46 1.84 -1.42 7.07
CA VAL A 46 1.03 -0.20 6.90
C VAL A 46 0.56 0.35 8.24
N ALA A 47 -0.04 -0.47 9.09
CA ALA A 47 -0.62 -0.06 10.36
C ALA A 47 0.45 0.52 11.31
N GLY A 48 0.30 1.78 11.70
CA GLY A 48 1.19 2.43 12.67
C GLY A 48 2.61 2.74 12.19
N VAL A 49 2.95 2.44 10.94
CA VAL A 49 4.33 2.60 10.40
C VAL A 49 4.63 4.03 9.91
N GLY A 50 3.62 4.91 9.84
CA GLY A 50 3.79 6.25 9.27
C GLY A 50 3.77 6.25 7.74
N LEU A 51 4.12 7.39 7.10
CA LEU A 51 4.00 7.53 5.65
C LEU A 51 5.06 6.76 4.84
N GLY A 52 6.21 6.46 5.43
CA GLY A 52 7.32 5.78 4.76
C GLY A 52 7.89 6.54 3.54
N VAL A 53 7.04 6.92 2.60
CA VAL A 53 7.38 7.67 1.38
C VAL A 53 6.54 8.94 1.30
N THR A 54 7.19 10.08 1.12
CA THR A 54 6.55 11.38 0.93
C THR A 54 6.50 11.77 -0.55
N TYR A 55 5.72 12.80 -0.89
CA TYR A 55 5.74 13.38 -2.25
C TYR A 55 7.11 13.97 -2.62
N ALA A 56 7.86 14.44 -1.64
CA ALA A 56 9.23 14.92 -1.86
C ALA A 56 10.18 13.78 -2.21
N ASP A 57 10.03 12.62 -1.55
CA ASP A 57 10.77 11.41 -1.90
C ASP A 57 10.49 10.99 -3.35
N LEU A 58 9.21 10.99 -3.78
CA LEU A 58 8.85 10.67 -5.17
C LEU A 58 9.45 11.63 -6.19
N GLU A 59 9.54 12.94 -5.86
CA GLU A 59 10.14 13.94 -6.75
C GLU A 59 11.67 13.88 -6.81
N SER A 60 12.31 13.23 -5.84
CA SER A 60 13.77 13.10 -5.74
C SER A 60 14.30 11.69 -5.99
N ALA A 61 13.42 10.68 -6.01
CA ALA A 61 13.81 9.30 -6.29
C ALA A 61 14.44 9.17 -7.68
N ALA A 62 15.56 8.48 -7.79
CA ALA A 62 16.17 8.17 -9.07
C ALA A 62 15.34 7.12 -9.84
N HIS A 63 14.77 6.15 -9.13
CA HIS A 63 13.96 5.10 -9.71
C HIS A 63 12.68 4.87 -8.89
N VAL A 64 11.53 4.74 -9.57
CA VAL A 64 10.25 4.40 -8.98
C VAL A 64 9.65 3.22 -9.73
N VAL A 65 9.29 2.17 -9.01
CA VAL A 65 8.63 0.98 -9.56
C VAL A 65 7.15 0.97 -9.15
N LEU A 66 6.27 0.83 -10.13
CA LEU A 66 4.82 0.74 -9.95
C LEU A 66 4.40 -0.73 -10.08
N VAL A 67 3.77 -1.27 -9.05
CA VAL A 67 3.31 -2.66 -9.05
C VAL A 67 1.81 -2.72 -8.77
N ALA A 68 1.05 -3.28 -9.69
CA ALA A 68 -0.41 -3.36 -9.61
C ALA A 68 -1.06 -1.99 -9.29
N PHE A 69 -0.46 -0.91 -9.78
CA PHE A 69 -0.84 0.47 -9.49
C PHE A 69 -0.86 1.33 -10.76
N GLU A 70 -1.99 1.97 -11.02
CA GLU A 70 -2.16 2.94 -12.11
C GLU A 70 -2.36 4.34 -11.51
N PRO A 71 -1.29 5.14 -11.42
CA PRO A 71 -1.35 6.40 -10.68
C PRO A 71 -2.29 7.43 -11.30
N GLU A 72 -2.54 7.42 -12.62
CA GLU A 72 -3.46 8.38 -13.25
C GLU A 72 -4.90 8.19 -12.76
N ASP A 73 -5.32 6.93 -12.59
CA ASP A 73 -6.68 6.58 -12.18
C ASP A 73 -6.84 6.45 -10.66
N GLU A 74 -5.83 5.90 -9.98
CA GLU A 74 -5.93 5.52 -8.58
C GLU A 74 -5.44 6.61 -7.62
N SER A 75 -4.46 7.43 -8.02
CA SER A 75 -3.92 8.54 -7.23
C SER A 75 -3.35 9.65 -8.12
N PRO A 76 -4.19 10.52 -8.70
CA PRO A 76 -3.76 11.55 -9.64
C PRO A 76 -2.66 12.49 -9.11
N ILE A 77 -2.60 12.69 -7.79
CA ILE A 77 -1.54 13.49 -7.19
C ILE A 77 -0.18 12.82 -7.32
N VAL A 78 -0.11 11.49 -7.16
CA VAL A 78 1.12 10.71 -7.39
C VAL A 78 1.54 10.80 -8.84
N GLN A 79 0.59 10.65 -9.78
CA GLN A 79 0.84 10.85 -11.22
C GLN A 79 1.47 12.20 -11.50
N LEU A 80 0.93 13.28 -10.94
CA LEU A 80 1.46 14.63 -11.15
C LEU A 80 2.87 14.81 -10.58
N ARG A 81 3.16 14.22 -9.41
CA ARG A 81 4.50 14.26 -8.79
C ARG A 81 5.53 13.51 -9.62
N LEU A 82 5.21 12.27 -10.02
CA LEU A 82 6.08 11.47 -10.88
C LEU A 82 6.30 12.16 -12.24
N ARG A 83 5.24 12.65 -12.88
CA ARG A 83 5.36 13.35 -14.17
C ARG A 83 6.25 14.59 -14.08
N LYS A 84 6.16 15.33 -12.98
CA LYS A 84 7.04 16.49 -12.72
C LYS A 84 8.50 16.06 -12.63
N ALA A 85 8.80 14.97 -11.91
CA ALA A 85 10.16 14.45 -11.72
C ALA A 85 10.74 13.88 -13.01
N VAL A 86 9.97 13.08 -13.76
CA VAL A 86 10.33 12.51 -15.07
C VAL A 86 10.63 13.61 -16.09
N ARG A 87 9.80 14.66 -16.16
CA ARG A 87 10.03 15.80 -17.06
C ARG A 87 11.30 16.58 -16.75
N ARG A 88 11.78 16.53 -15.51
CA ARG A 88 13.05 17.14 -15.08
C ARG A 88 14.25 16.21 -15.29
N GLY A 89 14.04 15.02 -15.82
CA GLY A 89 15.08 14.01 -16.02
C GLY A 89 15.68 13.46 -14.73
N ARG A 90 14.93 13.51 -13.62
CA ARG A 90 15.41 13.08 -12.31
C ARG A 90 15.01 11.65 -11.97
N THR A 91 13.88 11.20 -12.46
CA THR A 91 13.26 9.93 -12.08
C THR A 91 13.01 9.08 -13.32
N HIS A 92 13.44 7.83 -13.26
CA HIS A 92 13.00 6.77 -14.13
C HIS A 92 11.81 6.06 -13.49
N VAL A 93 10.82 5.67 -14.29
CA VAL A 93 9.65 4.91 -13.82
C VAL A 93 9.61 3.58 -14.54
N THR A 94 9.49 2.49 -13.79
CA THR A 94 9.20 1.15 -14.30
C THR A 94 7.82 0.72 -13.83
N ALA A 95 7.04 0.05 -14.66
CA ALA A 95 5.74 -0.48 -14.29
C ALA A 95 5.65 -1.98 -14.59
N VAL A 96 5.33 -2.78 -13.59
CA VAL A 96 5.02 -4.20 -13.74
C VAL A 96 3.52 -4.32 -14.01
N THR A 97 3.16 -4.63 -15.26
CA THR A 97 1.77 -4.60 -15.74
C THR A 97 1.59 -5.46 -16.99
N SER A 98 0.35 -5.84 -17.27
CA SER A 98 0.00 -6.60 -18.48
C SER A 98 -0.19 -5.75 -19.74
N HIS A 99 -0.24 -4.41 -19.60
CA HIS A 99 -0.45 -3.51 -20.73
C HIS A 99 -0.02 -2.09 -20.40
N THR A 100 0.33 -1.32 -21.42
CA THR A 100 0.65 0.09 -21.28
C THR A 100 -0.62 0.92 -21.29
N THR A 101 -0.79 1.77 -20.29
CA THR A 101 -1.88 2.75 -20.20
C THR A 101 -1.42 4.12 -20.71
N GLU A 102 -2.36 5.02 -20.95
CA GLU A 102 -2.06 6.41 -21.30
C GLU A 102 -1.30 7.12 -20.14
N GLY A 103 -1.63 6.78 -18.88
CA GLY A 103 -0.94 7.30 -17.70
C GLY A 103 0.53 6.91 -17.68
N LEU A 104 0.84 5.63 -17.91
CA LEU A 104 2.20 5.11 -17.98
C LEU A 104 2.98 5.68 -19.17
N TYR A 105 2.32 5.85 -20.32
CA TYR A 105 2.92 6.54 -21.47
C TYR A 105 3.32 7.98 -21.15
N LYS A 106 2.47 8.74 -20.45
CA LYS A 106 2.77 10.11 -20.01
C LYS A 106 3.94 10.17 -19.01
N LEU A 107 4.20 9.11 -18.27
CA LEU A 107 5.36 8.95 -17.38
C LEU A 107 6.61 8.45 -18.12
N LYS A 108 6.51 8.11 -19.40
CA LYS A 108 7.58 7.44 -20.17
C LYS A 108 8.08 6.19 -19.44
N ALA A 109 7.15 5.44 -18.81
CA ALA A 109 7.51 4.29 -18.01
C ALA A 109 8.07 3.17 -18.87
N SER A 110 9.14 2.51 -18.40
CA SER A 110 9.56 1.21 -18.88
C SER A 110 8.57 0.16 -18.43
N ILE A 111 8.11 -0.68 -19.36
CA ILE A 111 7.12 -1.71 -19.05
C ILE A 111 7.81 -3.04 -18.86
N VAL A 112 7.63 -3.63 -17.70
CA VAL A 112 7.90 -5.03 -17.42
C VAL A 112 6.59 -5.77 -17.61
N GLU A 113 6.49 -6.45 -18.76
CA GLU A 113 5.26 -7.15 -19.12
C GLU A 113 5.04 -8.36 -18.20
N ALA A 114 3.89 -8.42 -17.57
CA ALA A 114 3.45 -9.54 -16.72
C ALA A 114 2.04 -9.94 -17.10
N GLN A 115 1.82 -11.20 -17.40
CA GLN A 115 0.46 -11.71 -17.52
C GLN A 115 -0.25 -11.63 -16.15
N PRO A 116 -1.58 -11.44 -16.10
CA PRO A 116 -2.31 -11.47 -14.84
C PRO A 116 -2.02 -12.74 -14.04
N GLY A 117 -1.54 -12.58 -12.79
CA GLY A 117 -1.10 -13.67 -11.93
C GLY A 117 0.36 -14.07 -12.03
N ALA A 118 1.13 -13.52 -12.99
CA ALA A 118 2.56 -13.78 -13.16
C ALA A 118 3.45 -12.62 -12.67
N GLU A 119 2.87 -11.64 -11.98
CA GLU A 119 3.56 -10.43 -11.54
C GLU A 119 4.73 -10.74 -10.60
N VAL A 120 4.62 -11.78 -9.74
CA VAL A 120 5.71 -12.21 -8.86
C VAL A 120 6.96 -12.57 -9.66
N ALA A 121 6.81 -13.38 -10.71
CA ALA A 121 7.94 -13.77 -11.55
C ALA A 121 8.54 -12.60 -12.33
N ALA A 122 7.72 -11.59 -12.64
CA ALA A 122 8.16 -10.41 -13.38
C ALA A 122 8.97 -9.42 -12.53
N LEU A 123 8.89 -9.48 -11.19
CA LEU A 123 9.62 -8.56 -10.30
C LEU A 123 11.14 -8.59 -10.52
N VAL A 124 11.70 -9.73 -10.91
CA VAL A 124 13.14 -9.87 -11.18
C VAL A 124 13.62 -8.95 -12.30
N HIS A 125 12.73 -8.51 -13.18
CA HIS A 125 13.03 -7.61 -14.30
C HIS A 125 12.71 -6.14 -14.01
N ALA A 126 12.30 -5.81 -12.77
CA ALA A 126 11.91 -4.45 -12.39
C ALA A 126 13.08 -3.60 -11.86
N ASP A 127 14.30 -4.15 -11.81
CA ASP A 127 15.53 -3.48 -11.37
C ASP A 127 15.37 -2.76 -10.01
N ILE A 128 14.81 -3.47 -9.01
CA ILE A 128 14.59 -2.93 -7.66
C ILE A 128 15.91 -3.00 -6.89
N GLU A 129 16.42 -1.83 -6.51
CA GLU A 129 17.68 -1.65 -5.79
C GLU A 129 17.48 -0.78 -4.53
N GLU A 130 18.51 -0.58 -3.71
CA GLU A 130 18.49 0.15 -2.42
C GLU A 130 17.80 1.53 -2.49
N ASN A 131 18.03 2.29 -3.56
CA ASN A 131 17.46 3.64 -3.70
C ASN A 131 16.15 3.69 -4.50
N THR A 132 15.55 2.53 -4.75
CA THR A 132 14.28 2.43 -5.46
C THR A 132 13.12 2.71 -4.51
N VAL A 133 12.11 3.41 -5.01
CA VAL A 133 10.81 3.55 -4.35
C VAL A 133 9.80 2.66 -5.06
N VAL A 134 9.27 1.67 -4.36
CA VAL A 134 8.24 0.77 -4.86
C VAL A 134 6.88 1.25 -4.38
N LEU A 135 5.98 1.56 -5.32
CA LEU A 135 4.58 1.89 -5.05
C LEU A 135 3.70 0.71 -5.40
N VAL A 136 3.03 0.16 -4.41
CA VAL A 136 2.12 -0.97 -4.59
C VAL A 136 0.67 -0.54 -4.39
N GLY A 137 -0.20 -0.88 -5.36
CA GLY A 137 -1.63 -0.60 -5.31
C GLY A 137 -2.42 -1.74 -4.66
N GLU A 138 -3.70 -1.47 -4.34
CA GLU A 138 -4.61 -2.46 -3.74
C GLU A 138 -4.80 -3.71 -4.61
N ARG A 139 -4.66 -3.60 -5.94
CA ARG A 139 -4.81 -4.74 -6.85
C ARG A 139 -3.76 -5.83 -6.63
N ALA A 140 -2.63 -5.51 -6.01
CA ALA A 140 -1.61 -6.50 -5.66
C ALA A 140 -2.17 -7.63 -4.76
N ALA A 141 -3.15 -7.32 -3.92
CA ALA A 141 -3.81 -8.29 -3.06
C ALA A 141 -4.58 -9.40 -3.82
N SER A 142 -4.89 -9.19 -5.11
CA SER A 142 -5.52 -10.20 -5.95
C SER A 142 -4.53 -11.21 -6.57
N VAL A 143 -3.23 -10.98 -6.41
CA VAL A 143 -2.16 -11.84 -6.93
C VAL A 143 -1.51 -12.57 -5.75
N PRO A 144 -1.72 -13.88 -5.59
CA PRO A 144 -1.15 -14.63 -4.48
C PRO A 144 0.37 -14.54 -4.44
N GLY A 145 0.94 -14.26 -3.26
CA GLY A 145 2.36 -14.15 -3.04
C GLY A 145 3.01 -12.82 -3.46
N LEU A 146 2.28 -11.92 -4.12
CA LEU A 146 2.88 -10.68 -4.64
C LEU A 146 3.27 -9.71 -3.51
N LEU A 147 2.42 -9.54 -2.51
CA LEU A 147 2.72 -8.67 -1.37
C LEU A 147 3.88 -9.22 -0.54
N SER A 148 3.92 -10.53 -0.31
CA SER A 148 5.03 -11.19 0.40
C SER A 148 6.34 -11.06 -0.37
N ALA A 149 6.35 -11.32 -1.66
CA ALA A 149 7.53 -11.18 -2.50
C ALA A 149 8.06 -9.74 -2.54
N LEU A 150 7.17 -8.74 -2.59
CA LEU A 150 7.57 -7.33 -2.54
C LEU A 150 8.21 -6.97 -1.20
N VAL A 151 7.66 -7.48 -0.09
CA VAL A 151 8.23 -7.26 1.24
C VAL A 151 9.62 -7.88 1.34
N GLU A 152 9.78 -9.15 0.96
CA GLU A 152 11.06 -9.86 0.98
C GLU A 152 12.10 -9.15 0.13
N LEU A 153 11.75 -8.84 -1.12
CA LEU A 153 12.65 -8.17 -2.06
C LEU A 153 13.08 -6.78 -1.58
N THR A 154 12.13 -5.95 -1.12
CA THR A 154 12.46 -4.60 -0.67
C THR A 154 13.25 -4.58 0.63
N ASP A 155 13.02 -5.53 1.54
CA ASP A 155 13.82 -5.69 2.77
C ASP A 155 15.24 -6.16 2.45
N GLU A 156 15.40 -7.10 1.51
CA GLU A 156 16.70 -7.63 1.10
C GLU A 156 17.62 -6.53 0.51
N VAL A 157 17.07 -5.70 -0.38
CA VAL A 157 17.86 -4.66 -1.06
C VAL A 157 17.83 -3.31 -0.35
N GLY A 158 17.03 -3.13 0.70
CA GLY A 158 16.87 -1.85 1.40
C GLY A 158 16.04 -0.81 0.63
N ALA A 159 15.20 -1.22 -0.32
CA ALA A 159 14.31 -0.34 -1.06
C ALA A 159 13.14 0.15 -0.21
N LYS A 160 12.58 1.31 -0.58
CA LYS A 160 11.38 1.83 0.11
C LYS A 160 10.12 1.25 -0.52
N LEU A 161 9.26 0.64 0.30
CA LEU A 161 7.95 0.13 -0.11
C LEU A 161 6.84 1.02 0.45
N ALA A 162 5.93 1.45 -0.41
CA ALA A 162 4.75 2.23 -0.01
C ALA A 162 3.47 1.67 -0.62
N TRP A 163 2.50 1.37 0.24
CA TRP A 163 1.15 1.01 -0.18
C TRP A 163 0.34 2.27 -0.51
N VAL A 164 -0.30 2.29 -1.67
CA VAL A 164 -1.14 3.40 -2.14
C VAL A 164 -2.60 2.97 -2.15
N PRO A 165 -3.41 3.41 -1.19
CA PRO A 165 -4.83 3.13 -1.17
C PRO A 165 -5.59 3.94 -2.23
N ARG A 166 -6.74 3.42 -2.65
CA ARG A 166 -7.62 4.11 -3.60
C ARG A 166 -8.51 5.17 -2.96
N ARG A 167 -8.76 5.06 -1.65
CA ARG A 167 -9.65 5.97 -0.94
C ARG A 167 -8.90 6.72 0.14
N ALA A 168 -9.25 7.97 0.32
CA ALA A 168 -8.57 8.86 1.26
C ALA A 168 -8.59 8.35 2.72
N GLY A 169 -9.65 7.66 3.13
CA GLY A 169 -9.80 7.14 4.49
C GLY A 169 -9.17 5.77 4.75
N ASP A 170 -8.76 5.03 3.70
CA ASP A 170 -8.30 3.65 3.87
C ASP A 170 -7.04 3.56 4.75
N ARG A 171 -6.08 4.46 4.55
CA ARG A 171 -4.88 4.50 5.39
C ARG A 171 -5.22 4.80 6.85
N ALA A 172 -6.04 5.80 7.09
CA ALA A 172 -6.47 6.16 8.42
C ALA A 172 -7.27 5.03 9.10
N ALA A 173 -8.07 4.29 8.32
CA ALA A 173 -8.80 3.13 8.82
C ALA A 173 -7.86 2.01 9.30
N VAL A 174 -6.79 1.73 8.55
CA VAL A 174 -5.76 0.77 8.99
C VAL A 174 -5.09 1.25 10.27
N ASP A 175 -4.63 2.50 10.32
CA ASP A 175 -3.96 3.07 11.49
C ASP A 175 -4.88 3.15 12.73
N ALA A 176 -6.19 3.30 12.52
CA ALA A 176 -7.21 3.28 13.57
C ALA A 176 -7.63 1.87 14.02
N GLY A 177 -7.05 0.83 13.42
CA GLY A 177 -7.34 -0.56 13.79
C GLY A 177 -8.68 -1.08 13.27
N LEU A 178 -9.21 -0.57 12.14
CA LEU A 178 -10.36 -1.16 11.44
C LEU A 178 -9.94 -2.37 10.58
N LEU A 179 -9.13 -3.24 11.13
CA LEU A 179 -8.67 -4.46 10.50
C LEU A 179 -8.69 -5.58 11.55
N PRO A 180 -9.15 -6.80 11.23
CA PRO A 180 -9.13 -7.91 12.18
C PRO A 180 -7.72 -8.15 12.73
N GLY A 181 -7.61 -8.40 14.03
CA GLY A 181 -6.35 -8.67 14.68
C GLY A 181 -5.47 -7.45 14.99
N VAL A 182 -5.87 -6.24 14.56
CA VAL A 182 -5.06 -5.02 14.68
C VAL A 182 -5.77 -3.96 15.51
N LEU A 183 -5.10 -3.48 16.55
CA LEU A 183 -5.52 -2.34 17.36
C LEU A 183 -4.99 -1.02 16.77
N PRO A 184 -5.54 0.14 17.20
CA PRO A 184 -5.01 1.43 16.79
C PRO A 184 -3.50 1.55 16.96
N GLY A 185 -2.83 2.08 15.95
CA GLY A 185 -1.37 2.21 15.91
C GLY A 185 -0.62 0.93 15.55
N GLY A 186 -1.29 -0.05 14.92
CA GLY A 186 -0.65 -1.27 14.42
C GLY A 186 -0.33 -2.33 15.47
N ARG A 187 -0.85 -2.18 16.69
CA ARG A 187 -0.66 -3.16 17.76
C ARG A 187 -1.52 -4.40 17.54
N LEU A 188 -1.07 -5.56 18.02
CA LEU A 188 -1.84 -6.79 17.87
C LEU A 188 -2.91 -6.92 18.97
N VAL A 189 -4.10 -7.42 18.62
CA VAL A 189 -5.17 -7.74 19.57
C VAL A 189 -4.73 -8.80 20.58
N THR A 190 -3.78 -9.66 20.21
CA THR A 190 -3.22 -10.68 21.11
C THR A 190 -2.33 -10.09 22.22
N ASP A 191 -1.86 -8.87 22.08
CA ASP A 191 -1.07 -8.18 23.11
C ASP A 191 -2.00 -7.62 24.20
N GLU A 192 -1.90 -8.17 25.40
CA GLU A 192 -2.73 -7.78 26.55
C GLU A 192 -2.46 -6.32 27.00
N GLY A 193 -1.20 -5.89 26.96
CA GLY A 193 -0.84 -4.51 27.29
C GLY A 193 -1.43 -3.51 26.29
N ALA A 194 -1.45 -3.88 25.01
CA ALA A 194 -2.04 -3.06 23.96
C ALA A 194 -3.57 -2.99 24.10
N ARG A 195 -4.25 -4.08 24.46
CA ARG A 195 -5.70 -4.08 24.74
C ARG A 195 -6.05 -3.14 25.89
N ASN A 196 -5.32 -3.23 26.99
CA ASN A 196 -5.55 -2.39 28.17
C ASN A 196 -5.31 -0.90 27.90
N TYR A 197 -4.42 -0.56 26.96
CA TYR A 197 -4.15 0.83 26.57
C TYR A 197 -5.28 1.41 25.70
N VAL A 198 -5.95 0.59 24.90
CA VAL A 198 -7.00 1.02 23.96
C VAL A 198 -8.40 0.96 24.60
N ALA A 199 -8.60 0.16 25.65
CA ALA A 199 -9.84 0.09 26.40
C ALA A 199 -10.11 1.39 27.17
#